data_7e73e76bf167fd9dd93391bc2c1ab38b
#
_entry.id   7e73e76bf167fd9dd93391bc2c1ab38b
#
_cell.length_a   1.000
_cell.length_b   1.000
_cell.length_c   1.000
_cell.angle_alpha   90.00
_cell.angle_beta   90.00
_cell.angle_gamma   90.00
#
_symmetry.space_group_name_H-M   'P 1'
#
loop_
_entity.id
_entity.type
_entity.pdbx_description
1 polymer ?
#
loop_
_entity_poly.entity_id
_entity_poly.type
_entity_poly.pdbx_seq_one_letter_code
_entity_poly.pdbx_strand_id
1 'polypeptide(L)'
;MMKNKNLILLLSFISLSCVALDDDELELVFYIVVSDLESDPSGYYRIPISKDDDLTKQPIFAYVGYKDFDNFSFLDAEDISVSWFSNLYYQSNDNVGYYRKKYGENVTYTYVSPDETYLFNGNVNTLTSTVEPLSKSDKEGMAKININFPPQMLGDTLVISAATFDEYDDCETDSCWTSMPFIISK
;
A
#
# COMPACT_ATOMS: atom_id res chain seq x y z
N MET A 1 -31.83 14.42 -13.17
CA MET A 1 -31.94 13.67 -11.93
C MET A 1 -30.51 13.22 -11.56
N MET A 2 -29.79 14.08 -10.81
CA MET A 2 -28.41 13.85 -10.45
C MET A 2 -28.37 12.95 -9.21
N LYS A 3 -27.76 11.75 -9.32
CA LYS A 3 -27.49 10.90 -8.18
C LYS A 3 -26.27 11.44 -7.45
N ASN A 4 -26.46 12.00 -6.26
CA ASN A 4 -25.40 12.29 -5.33
C ASN A 4 -24.74 10.96 -4.92
N LYS A 5 -23.51 10.73 -5.36
CA LYS A 5 -22.64 9.71 -4.78
C LYS A 5 -22.11 10.28 -3.47
N ASN A 6 -22.59 9.76 -2.35
CA ASN A 6 -22.03 10.08 -1.03
C ASN A 6 -20.61 9.53 -0.97
N LEU A 7 -19.65 10.44 -0.99
CA LEU A 7 -18.26 10.14 -0.64
C LEU A 7 -18.21 9.87 0.86
N ILE A 8 -18.19 8.62 1.27
CA ILE A 8 -17.95 8.24 2.66
C ILE A 8 -16.44 8.28 2.87
N LEU A 9 -15.97 9.40 3.40
CA LEU A 9 -14.59 9.55 3.88
C LEU A 9 -14.50 8.79 5.21
N LEU A 10 -13.99 7.57 5.20
CA LEU A 10 -13.68 6.84 6.43
C LEU A 10 -12.32 7.32 6.94
N LEU A 11 -12.35 8.20 7.95
CA LEU A 11 -11.19 8.61 8.72
C LEU A 11 -10.68 7.40 9.52
N SER A 12 -9.70 6.69 9.01
CA SER A 12 -8.93 5.74 9.80
C SER A 12 -7.94 6.50 10.67
N PHE A 13 -7.98 6.19 11.93
CA PHE A 13 -7.21 6.68 13.07
C PHE A 13 -5.91 7.42 12.74
N ILE A 14 -5.94 8.73 12.97
CA ILE A 14 -4.76 9.58 13.03
C ILE A 14 -4.14 9.37 14.41
N SER A 15 -2.98 8.73 14.45
CA SER A 15 -2.11 8.79 15.63
C SER A 15 -1.51 10.20 15.68
N LEU A 16 -2.07 11.08 16.51
CA LEU A 16 -1.51 12.39 16.80
C LEU A 16 -0.24 12.21 17.66
N SER A 17 0.92 12.29 17.03
CA SER A 17 2.15 12.57 17.76
C SER A 17 2.31 14.09 17.86
N CYS A 18 2.13 14.65 19.04
CA CYS A 18 2.45 16.06 19.30
C CYS A 18 3.96 16.23 19.36
N VAL A 19 4.55 16.81 18.33
CA VAL A 19 5.85 17.47 18.39
C VAL A 19 5.58 18.95 18.54
N ALA A 20 6.25 19.60 19.51
CA ALA A 20 6.15 21.05 19.72
C ALA A 20 6.86 21.74 18.56
N LEU A 21 6.12 22.48 17.76
CA LEU A 21 6.57 23.10 16.52
C LEU A 21 6.81 24.60 16.76
N ASP A 22 7.88 25.12 16.16
CA ASP A 22 8.10 26.55 15.95
C ASP A 22 7.13 27.08 14.87
N ASP A 23 6.74 28.34 15.00
CA ASP A 23 5.63 29.03 14.34
C ASP A 23 5.72 29.11 12.80
N ASP A 24 5.66 28.05 12.03
CA ASP A 24 5.44 28.06 10.54
C ASP A 24 5.55 26.64 9.95
N GLU A 25 5.34 25.56 10.69
CA GLU A 25 5.56 24.20 10.18
C GLU A 25 4.31 23.58 9.58
N LEU A 26 4.46 23.13 8.33
CA LEU A 26 3.51 22.29 7.61
C LEU A 26 3.66 20.84 8.10
N GLU A 27 2.57 20.20 8.52
CA GLU A 27 2.57 18.78 8.90
C GLU A 27 2.34 17.90 7.66
N LEU A 28 3.24 16.94 7.42
CA LEU A 28 3.06 15.95 6.35
C LEU A 28 1.84 15.08 6.62
N VAL A 29 0.97 14.95 5.63
CA VAL A 29 -0.20 14.07 5.63
C VAL A 29 0.00 13.00 4.56
N PHE A 30 0.11 11.74 5.02
CA PHE A 30 0.38 10.61 4.14
C PHE A 30 -0.48 9.40 4.51
N TYR A 31 -1.25 8.86 3.55
CA TYR A 31 -2.07 7.67 3.77
C TYR A 31 -2.43 6.95 2.46
N ILE A 32 -2.68 5.64 2.56
CA ILE A 32 -3.17 4.85 1.44
C ILE A 32 -4.65 5.13 1.21
N VAL A 33 -5.01 5.42 -0.04
CA VAL A 33 -6.39 5.66 -0.48
C VAL A 33 -6.91 4.42 -1.18
N VAL A 34 -8.01 3.88 -0.66
CA VAL A 34 -8.71 2.75 -1.26
C VAL A 34 -10.03 3.25 -1.83
N SER A 35 -10.17 3.18 -3.14
CA SER A 35 -11.41 3.47 -3.85
C SER A 35 -11.97 2.20 -4.47
N ASP A 36 -13.30 2.10 -4.52
CA ASP A 36 -14.04 1.06 -5.22
C ASP A 36 -13.85 -0.38 -4.69
N LEU A 37 -13.24 -0.56 -3.51
CA LEU A 37 -13.15 -1.86 -2.85
C LEU A 37 -14.10 -1.92 -1.63
N GLU A 38 -14.72 -3.07 -1.43
CA GLU A 38 -15.54 -3.33 -0.25
C GLU A 38 -14.65 -3.74 0.93
N SER A 39 -14.89 -3.15 2.10
CA SER A 39 -14.28 -3.61 3.34
C SER A 39 -15.19 -4.63 4.05
N ASP A 40 -14.58 -5.64 4.66
CA ASP A 40 -15.30 -6.56 5.53
C ASP A 40 -15.46 -5.98 6.96
N PRO A 41 -16.26 -6.63 7.83
CA PRO A 41 -16.45 -6.17 9.20
C PRO A 41 -15.18 -6.13 10.07
N SER A 42 -14.10 -6.79 9.64
CA SER A 42 -12.78 -6.77 10.30
C SER A 42 -11.89 -5.62 9.81
N GLY A 43 -12.36 -4.81 8.85
CA GLY A 43 -11.64 -3.69 8.28
C GLY A 43 -10.67 -4.05 7.15
N TYR A 44 -10.71 -5.29 6.66
CA TYR A 44 -9.92 -5.71 5.50
C TYR A 44 -10.66 -5.37 4.20
N TYR A 45 -9.94 -4.80 3.25
CA TYR A 45 -10.45 -4.59 1.89
C TYR A 45 -10.30 -5.87 1.05
N ARG A 46 -11.30 -6.14 0.20
CA ARG A 46 -11.33 -7.32 -0.66
C ARG A 46 -10.92 -6.96 -2.08
N ILE A 47 -9.89 -7.64 -2.59
CA ILE A 47 -9.47 -7.51 -3.98
C ILE A 47 -9.95 -8.76 -4.74
N PRO A 48 -10.89 -8.61 -5.69
CA PRO A 48 -11.38 -9.77 -6.46
C PRO A 48 -10.33 -10.25 -7.46
N ILE A 49 -10.18 -11.56 -7.58
CA ILE A 49 -9.35 -12.16 -8.63
C ILE A 49 -10.07 -12.05 -9.99
N SER A 50 -9.34 -11.57 -10.99
CA SER A 50 -9.75 -11.71 -12.38
C SER A 50 -9.73 -13.18 -12.79
N LYS A 51 -10.83 -13.66 -13.39
CA LYS A 51 -10.94 -15.07 -13.82
C LYS A 51 -10.33 -15.32 -15.20
N ASP A 52 -10.14 -14.26 -15.96
CA ASP A 52 -9.80 -14.34 -17.39
C ASP A 52 -8.33 -13.96 -17.63
N ASP A 53 -7.63 -13.46 -16.63
CA ASP A 53 -6.25 -13.00 -16.72
C ASP A 53 -5.31 -13.85 -15.86
N ASP A 54 -4.10 -14.10 -16.36
CA ASP A 54 -3.02 -14.74 -15.60
C ASP A 54 -2.57 -13.89 -14.41
N LEU A 55 -2.80 -12.57 -14.48
CA LEU A 55 -2.50 -11.59 -13.44
C LEU A 55 -3.70 -10.66 -13.24
N THR A 56 -4.19 -10.59 -12.03
CA THR A 56 -5.12 -9.53 -11.62
C THR A 56 -4.37 -8.22 -11.45
N LYS A 57 -4.95 -7.12 -11.96
CA LYS A 57 -4.43 -5.76 -11.81
C LYS A 57 -5.44 -4.89 -11.08
N GLN A 58 -5.04 -4.35 -9.95
CA GLN A 58 -5.85 -3.43 -9.16
C GLN A 58 -5.08 -2.14 -8.90
N PRO A 59 -5.59 -0.97 -9.32
CA PRO A 59 -4.98 0.30 -8.96
C PRO A 59 -5.16 0.59 -7.47
N ILE A 60 -4.13 1.15 -6.85
CA ILE A 60 -4.15 1.68 -5.50
C ILE A 60 -3.43 3.03 -5.48
N PHE A 61 -3.78 3.88 -4.54
CA PHE A 61 -3.26 5.23 -4.45
C PHE A 61 -2.73 5.49 -3.03
N ALA A 62 -1.77 6.42 -2.91
CA ALA A 62 -1.48 7.10 -1.68
C ALA A 62 -1.68 8.61 -1.88
N TYR A 63 -2.23 9.26 -0.88
CA TYR A 63 -2.28 10.72 -0.82
C TYR A 63 -1.05 11.23 -0.08
N VAL A 64 -0.44 12.27 -0.64
CA VAL A 64 0.67 13.02 -0.04
C VAL A 64 0.30 14.50 -0.06
N GLY A 65 0.35 15.14 1.08
CA GLY A 65 0.04 16.55 1.21
C GLY A 65 0.57 17.12 2.52
N TYR A 66 0.35 18.42 2.71
CA TYR A 66 0.71 19.11 3.93
C TYR A 66 -0.53 19.73 4.55
N LYS A 67 -0.63 19.68 5.87
CA LYS A 67 -1.62 20.39 6.62
C LYS A 67 -1.07 21.76 7.02
N ASP A 68 -1.76 22.79 6.58
CA ASP A 68 -1.52 24.17 6.97
C ASP A 68 -2.37 24.48 8.20
N PHE A 69 -1.73 24.64 9.35
CA PHE A 69 -2.44 24.91 10.59
C PHE A 69 -2.98 26.34 10.67
N ASP A 70 -2.34 27.29 10.01
CA ASP A 70 -2.75 28.70 10.03
C ASP A 70 -4.02 28.94 9.26
N ASN A 71 -4.16 28.26 8.09
CA ASN A 71 -5.30 28.41 7.22
C ASN A 71 -6.32 27.27 7.34
N PHE A 72 -6.09 26.27 8.18
CA PHE A 72 -6.92 25.05 8.31
C PHE A 72 -7.19 24.38 6.97
N SER A 73 -6.19 24.37 6.09
CA SER A 73 -6.27 23.82 4.74
C SER A 73 -5.29 22.67 4.53
N PHE A 74 -5.56 21.87 3.50
CA PHE A 74 -4.62 20.86 3.01
C PHE A 74 -4.02 21.36 1.69
N LEU A 75 -2.71 21.20 1.58
CA LEU A 75 -1.96 21.53 0.38
C LEU A 75 -1.52 20.23 -0.27
N ASP A 76 -1.96 19.96 -1.49
CA ASP A 76 -1.54 18.79 -2.25
C ASP A 76 -0.05 18.88 -2.61
N ALA A 77 0.69 17.80 -2.43
CA ALA A 77 2.13 17.76 -2.71
C ALA A 77 2.39 17.06 -4.04
N GLU A 78 2.85 17.81 -5.05
CA GLU A 78 3.22 17.31 -6.39
C GLU A 78 4.68 16.81 -6.40
N ASP A 79 4.94 15.76 -7.20
CA ASP A 79 6.29 15.21 -7.51
C ASP A 79 7.00 14.55 -6.33
N ILE A 80 6.29 14.26 -5.24
CA ILE A 80 6.83 13.54 -4.09
C ILE A 80 6.96 12.06 -4.42
N SER A 81 8.14 11.49 -4.14
CA SER A 81 8.41 10.07 -4.34
C SER A 81 7.79 9.22 -3.25
N VAL A 82 7.04 8.19 -3.66
CA VAL A 82 6.44 7.20 -2.74
C VAL A 82 7.02 5.82 -3.05
N SER A 83 7.65 5.22 -2.05
CA SER A 83 8.16 3.85 -2.10
C SER A 83 7.09 2.88 -1.62
N TRP A 84 6.92 1.76 -2.36
CA TRP A 84 5.88 0.77 -2.09
C TRP A 84 6.47 -0.60 -1.80
N PHE A 85 5.87 -1.30 -0.87
CA PHE A 85 6.29 -2.61 -0.41
C PHE A 85 5.10 -3.55 -0.29
N SER A 86 5.34 -4.84 -0.47
CA SER A 86 4.35 -5.87 -0.18
C SER A 86 4.96 -7.04 0.55
N ASN A 87 4.12 -7.86 1.17
CA ASN A 87 4.52 -9.11 1.80
C ASN A 87 4.44 -10.31 0.85
N LEU A 88 3.84 -10.17 -0.35
CA LEU A 88 3.67 -11.26 -1.31
C LEU A 88 4.49 -11.02 -2.58
N TYR A 89 5.07 -12.12 -3.07
CA TYR A 89 5.94 -12.17 -4.25
C TYR A 89 5.61 -13.39 -5.09
N TYR A 90 5.95 -13.36 -6.37
CA TYR A 90 5.77 -14.48 -7.28
C TYR A 90 6.95 -14.60 -8.26
N GLN A 91 7.01 -15.71 -9.00
CA GLN A 91 7.88 -15.88 -10.16
C GLN A 91 7.00 -16.04 -11.40
N SER A 92 7.37 -15.39 -12.48
CA SER A 92 6.58 -15.40 -13.72
C SER A 92 6.49 -16.77 -14.40
N ASN A 93 7.38 -17.69 -14.06
CA ASN A 93 7.43 -19.08 -14.56
C ASN A 93 6.84 -20.09 -13.57
N ASP A 94 6.38 -19.66 -12.41
CA ASP A 94 5.72 -20.50 -11.42
C ASP A 94 4.23 -20.15 -11.36
N ASN A 95 3.38 -21.06 -11.83
CA ASN A 95 1.93 -20.93 -11.84
C ASN A 95 1.25 -21.77 -10.74
N VAL A 96 2.03 -22.37 -9.82
CA VAL A 96 1.55 -23.23 -8.74
C VAL A 96 1.62 -22.54 -7.39
N GLY A 97 2.72 -21.86 -7.11
CA GLY A 97 3.00 -21.27 -5.81
C GLY A 97 3.37 -19.79 -5.87
N TYR A 98 3.60 -19.26 -4.70
CA TYR A 98 4.02 -17.88 -4.48
C TYR A 98 4.90 -17.80 -3.24
N TYR A 99 5.42 -16.61 -2.92
CA TYR A 99 6.35 -16.40 -1.83
C TYR A 99 5.79 -15.37 -0.86
N ARG A 100 5.81 -15.72 0.42
CA ARG A 100 5.42 -14.81 1.51
C ARG A 100 6.68 -14.30 2.20
N LYS A 101 6.86 -12.98 2.19
CA LYS A 101 7.92 -12.30 2.91
C LYS A 101 7.50 -12.09 4.35
N LYS A 102 8.37 -12.44 5.29
CA LYS A 102 8.20 -12.16 6.70
C LYS A 102 9.32 -11.24 7.17
N TYR A 103 8.91 -10.18 7.84
CA TYR A 103 9.82 -9.24 8.49
C TYR A 103 10.09 -9.71 9.93
N GLY A 104 11.33 -9.57 10.39
CA GLY A 104 11.83 -9.91 11.71
C GLY A 104 13.27 -9.44 11.85
N GLU A 105 14.06 -10.00 12.77
CA GLU A 105 15.51 -9.72 12.86
C GLU A 105 16.22 -9.94 11.51
N ASN A 106 15.74 -10.93 10.74
CA ASN A 106 16.15 -11.15 9.35
C ASN A 106 14.91 -11.26 8.46
N VAL A 107 15.01 -10.72 7.25
CA VAL A 107 13.99 -10.91 6.22
C VAL A 107 14.06 -12.34 5.71
N THR A 108 12.95 -13.05 5.77
CA THR A 108 12.81 -14.42 5.25
C THR A 108 11.71 -14.49 4.20
N TYR A 109 11.86 -15.42 3.26
CA TYR A 109 10.84 -15.74 2.27
C TYR A 109 10.40 -17.19 2.45
N THR A 110 9.10 -17.42 2.43
CA THR A 110 8.49 -18.73 2.51
C THR A 110 7.77 -19.01 1.20
N TYR A 111 8.13 -20.09 0.52
CA TYR A 111 7.36 -20.60 -0.61
C TYR A 111 6.06 -21.23 -0.11
N VAL A 112 4.97 -20.94 -0.78
CA VAL A 112 3.62 -21.43 -0.45
C VAL A 112 2.96 -21.98 -1.71
N SER A 113 2.53 -23.23 -1.66
CA SER A 113 1.71 -23.85 -2.68
C SER A 113 0.63 -24.73 -2.05
N PRO A 114 -0.35 -25.28 -2.80
CA PRO A 114 -1.36 -26.17 -2.26
C PRO A 114 -0.80 -27.41 -1.56
N ASP A 115 0.34 -27.91 -2.02
CA ASP A 115 0.91 -29.18 -1.58
C ASP A 115 2.05 -29.03 -0.56
N GLU A 116 2.69 -27.86 -0.52
CA GLU A 116 3.89 -27.66 0.31
C GLU A 116 4.11 -26.22 0.75
N THR A 117 4.82 -26.06 1.86
CA THR A 117 5.28 -24.77 2.37
C THR A 117 6.67 -24.95 2.97
N TYR A 118 7.65 -24.18 2.51
CA TYR A 118 9.03 -24.25 3.01
C TYR A 118 9.76 -22.89 2.94
N LEU A 119 10.84 -22.75 3.70
CA LEU A 119 11.71 -21.58 3.60
C LEU A 119 12.42 -21.55 2.25
N PHE A 120 12.31 -20.44 1.55
CA PHE A 120 12.96 -20.22 0.28
C PHE A 120 14.42 -19.81 0.48
N ASN A 121 15.34 -20.64 -0.02
CA ASN A 121 16.77 -20.41 0.04
C ASN A 121 17.38 -20.00 -1.33
N GLY A 122 16.56 -19.67 -2.29
CA GLY A 122 16.98 -19.25 -3.63
C GLY A 122 17.35 -17.77 -3.70
N ASN A 123 17.67 -17.32 -4.92
CA ASN A 123 17.98 -15.92 -5.17
C ASN A 123 16.70 -15.07 -5.13
N VAL A 124 16.57 -14.20 -4.13
CA VAL A 124 15.41 -13.31 -3.96
C VAL A 124 15.25 -12.29 -5.10
N ASN A 125 16.31 -12.00 -5.84
CA ASN A 125 16.25 -11.09 -6.98
C ASN A 125 15.46 -11.67 -8.17
N THR A 126 15.12 -12.96 -8.13
CA THR A 126 14.23 -13.60 -9.13
C THR A 126 12.76 -13.46 -8.76
N LEU A 127 12.46 -13.00 -7.55
CA LEU A 127 11.09 -12.79 -7.09
C LEU A 127 10.56 -11.44 -7.57
N THR A 128 9.33 -11.46 -8.07
CA THR A 128 8.60 -10.25 -8.47
C THR A 128 7.66 -9.84 -7.35
N SER A 129 7.75 -8.61 -6.91
CA SER A 129 6.80 -8.02 -5.96
C SER A 129 5.41 -7.90 -6.58
N THR A 130 4.37 -8.04 -5.77
CA THR A 130 2.98 -7.78 -6.20
C THR A 130 2.69 -6.30 -6.41
N VAL A 131 3.59 -5.39 -6.02
CA VAL A 131 3.46 -3.94 -6.20
C VAL A 131 4.65 -3.37 -6.97
N GLU A 132 4.39 -2.33 -7.74
CA GLU A 132 5.44 -1.49 -8.31
C GLU A 132 6.19 -0.79 -7.18
N PRO A 133 7.54 -0.73 -7.21
CA PRO A 133 8.31 -0.29 -6.02
C PRO A 133 8.30 1.22 -5.81
N LEU A 134 7.96 2.03 -6.82
CA LEU A 134 8.07 3.48 -6.77
C LEU A 134 6.99 4.14 -7.62
N SER A 135 6.43 5.24 -7.11
CA SER A 135 5.61 6.19 -7.87
C SER A 135 5.86 7.61 -7.39
N LYS A 136 5.26 8.58 -8.07
CA LYS A 136 5.28 9.98 -7.66
C LYS A 136 3.86 10.51 -7.55
N SER A 137 3.68 11.48 -6.65
CA SER A 137 2.41 12.18 -6.53
C SER A 137 2.19 13.14 -7.70
N ASP A 138 0.94 13.24 -8.13
CA ASP A 138 0.47 14.21 -9.12
C ASP A 138 0.07 15.55 -8.48
N LYS A 139 -0.55 16.42 -9.27
CA LYS A 139 -1.00 17.75 -8.83
C LYS A 139 -2.08 17.72 -7.75
N GLU A 140 -2.79 16.62 -7.65
CA GLU A 140 -3.79 16.35 -6.62
C GLU A 140 -3.19 15.60 -5.41
N GLY A 141 -1.86 15.49 -5.32
CA GLY A 141 -1.15 14.78 -4.28
C GLY A 141 -1.27 13.25 -4.36
N MET A 142 -1.75 12.69 -5.48
CA MET A 142 -2.06 11.27 -5.62
C MET A 142 -0.92 10.50 -6.28
N ALA A 143 -0.26 9.63 -5.53
CA ALA A 143 0.71 8.67 -6.04
C ALA A 143 0.02 7.34 -6.37
N LYS A 144 0.09 6.88 -7.63
CA LYS A 144 -0.61 5.70 -8.13
C LYS A 144 0.36 4.57 -8.44
N ILE A 145 -0.03 3.35 -8.05
CA ILE A 145 0.59 2.09 -8.53
C ILE A 145 -0.49 1.09 -8.94
N ASN A 146 -0.05 -0.03 -9.54
CA ASN A 146 -0.88 -1.21 -9.70
C ASN A 146 -0.39 -2.33 -8.78
N ILE A 147 -1.33 -2.98 -8.11
CA ILE A 147 -1.10 -4.28 -7.50
C ILE A 147 -1.25 -5.31 -8.62
N ASN A 148 -0.25 -6.20 -8.76
CA ASN A 148 -0.27 -7.28 -9.73
C ASN A 148 -0.07 -8.60 -8.99
N PHE A 149 -1.02 -9.51 -9.04
CA PHE A 149 -0.90 -10.80 -8.36
C PHE A 149 -1.55 -11.93 -9.16
N PRO A 150 -0.93 -13.11 -9.15
CA PRO A 150 -1.45 -14.28 -9.83
C PRO A 150 -2.53 -15.00 -8.99
N PRO A 151 -3.41 -15.82 -9.63
CA PRO A 151 -4.57 -16.44 -9.00
C PRO A 151 -4.22 -17.44 -7.87
N GLN A 152 -3.01 -18.00 -7.83
CA GLN A 152 -2.59 -18.90 -6.76
C GLN A 152 -2.50 -18.22 -5.37
N MET A 153 -2.53 -16.88 -5.30
CA MET A 153 -2.58 -16.12 -4.04
C MET A 153 -3.99 -16.01 -3.45
N LEU A 154 -4.99 -16.62 -4.07
CA LEU A 154 -6.37 -16.61 -3.57
C LEU A 154 -6.47 -17.05 -2.11
N GLY A 155 -7.14 -16.24 -1.31
CA GLY A 155 -7.36 -16.48 0.12
C GLY A 155 -6.25 -15.99 1.02
N ASP A 156 -5.13 -15.51 0.47
CA ASP A 156 -4.07 -14.92 1.29
C ASP A 156 -4.33 -13.44 1.62
N THR A 157 -3.61 -12.98 2.64
CA THR A 157 -3.62 -11.58 3.06
C THR A 157 -2.43 -10.85 2.44
N LEU A 158 -2.73 -9.92 1.55
CA LEU A 158 -1.75 -9.00 0.98
C LEU A 158 -1.65 -7.77 1.88
N VAL A 159 -0.47 -7.51 2.42
CA VAL A 159 -0.18 -6.27 3.15
C VAL A 159 0.63 -5.36 2.24
N ILE A 160 0.07 -4.20 1.95
CA ILE A 160 0.76 -3.15 1.19
C ILE A 160 1.19 -2.07 2.17
N SER A 161 2.45 -1.68 2.05
CA SER A 161 3.01 -0.55 2.79
C SER A 161 3.52 0.49 1.81
N ALA A 162 3.35 1.74 2.18
CA ALA A 162 3.86 2.87 1.44
C ALA A 162 4.68 3.76 2.38
N ALA A 163 5.76 4.32 1.87
CA ALA A 163 6.60 5.27 2.58
C ALA A 163 6.95 6.44 1.65
N THR A 164 6.93 7.65 2.19
CA THR A 164 7.47 8.83 1.53
C THR A 164 8.67 9.34 2.32
N PHE A 165 9.63 9.91 1.60
CA PHE A 165 10.81 10.55 2.19
C PHE A 165 10.81 11.98 1.65
N ASP A 166 10.46 12.93 2.49
CA ASP A 166 10.61 14.34 2.21
C ASP A 166 12.02 14.78 2.59
N GLU A 167 12.64 15.63 1.77
CA GLU A 167 13.96 16.23 2.07
C GLU A 167 13.90 17.18 3.28
N TYR A 168 12.69 17.59 3.67
CA TYR A 168 12.43 18.56 4.76
C TYR A 168 12.01 17.91 6.07
N ASP A 169 11.65 16.63 6.08
CA ASP A 169 11.22 15.94 7.29
C ASP A 169 12.21 14.81 7.61
N ASP A 170 12.93 14.96 8.71
CA ASP A 170 13.65 13.87 9.33
C ASP A 170 12.61 12.83 9.79
N CYS A 171 12.21 11.93 8.88
CA CYS A 171 11.22 10.87 9.09
C CYS A 171 11.63 9.90 10.24
N GLU A 172 11.93 10.44 11.40
CA GLU A 172 12.06 9.69 12.65
C GLU A 172 10.69 9.29 13.22
N THR A 173 9.59 9.80 12.62
CA THR A 173 8.22 9.56 13.07
C THR A 173 7.45 8.63 12.15
N ASP A 174 6.43 7.94 12.70
CA ASP A 174 5.52 7.03 11.98
C ASP A 174 4.69 7.72 10.87
N SER A 175 4.79 9.06 10.71
CA SER A 175 4.02 9.86 9.74
C SER A 175 4.39 9.60 8.28
N CYS A 176 5.63 9.11 8.01
CA CYS A 176 6.12 8.84 6.67
C CYS A 176 5.85 7.40 6.19
N TRP A 177 5.20 6.58 7.02
CA TRP A 177 4.93 5.19 6.73
C TRP A 177 3.47 4.84 6.99
N THR A 178 2.84 4.15 6.05
CA THR A 178 1.49 3.61 6.21
C THR A 178 1.40 2.18 5.68
N SER A 179 0.49 1.38 6.25
CA SER A 179 0.28 0.00 5.82
C SER A 179 -1.21 -0.35 5.82
N MET A 180 -1.62 -1.13 4.83
CA MET A 180 -3.01 -1.55 4.69
C MET A 180 -3.10 -3.04 4.28
N PRO A 181 -3.89 -3.84 5.00
CA PRO A 181 -4.14 -5.23 4.66
C PRO A 181 -5.31 -5.40 3.70
N PHE A 182 -5.15 -6.31 2.74
CA PHE A 182 -6.16 -6.71 1.77
C PHE A 182 -6.34 -8.23 1.79
N ILE A 183 -7.55 -8.71 1.54
CA ILE A 183 -7.83 -10.13 1.33
C ILE A 183 -8.03 -10.35 -0.18
N ILE A 184 -7.27 -11.28 -0.73
CA ILE A 184 -7.44 -11.73 -2.11
C ILE A 184 -8.63 -12.70 -2.15
N SER A 185 -9.71 -12.30 -2.82
CA SER A 185 -10.99 -13.01 -2.80
C SER A 185 -11.44 -13.45 -4.21
N LYS A 186 -12.47 -14.30 -4.24
CA LYS A 186 -13.17 -14.64 -5.51
C LYS A 186 -14.17 -13.57 -5.88
#